data_90c5b5dd7896af4d7fd3cc7923997556
#
_entry.id   90c5b5dd7896af4d7fd3cc7923997556
#
_cell.length_a   1.000
_cell.length_b   1.000
_cell.length_c   1.000
_cell.angle_alpha   90.00
_cell.angle_beta   90.00
_cell.angle_gamma   90.00
#
_symmetry.space_group_name_H-M   'P 1'
#
loop_
_entity.id
_entity.type
_entity.pdbx_description
1 polymer ?
#
loop_
_entity_poly.entity_id
_entity_poly.type
_entity_poly.pdbx_seq_one_letter_code
_entity_poly.pdbx_strand_id
1 'polypeptide(L)'
;MSNQTPDQDIPPLGEAHAERAKQAWQTPESAAKYRLSRHLVNSSRYRREDAIITEWLRRLPPEAHILDLPCGTGRMINNITGLGFKYTGGDISSFMIEEAKKEATGKPNVVGFVEADLEKLPFPDNSFDCIIIWRILHHQADPRVRERMLAEAARVTRRWVLISFHHLLSATAFRKFIQRTCFGRRQNGRPITHWRLGREAEHSGLRLVETKGLRKYVSINWYALLEKAGRK
;
A
#
# COMPACT_ATOMS: atom_id res chain seq x y z
N MET A 1 6.67 11.66 -29.04
CA MET A 1 6.74 10.42 -28.21
C MET A 1 6.01 10.72 -26.91
N SER A 2 4.78 10.24 -26.80
CA SER A 2 3.85 10.55 -25.70
C SER A 2 4.28 9.80 -24.44
N ASN A 3 4.53 10.54 -23.39
CA ASN A 3 4.88 10.09 -22.05
C ASN A 3 3.63 9.45 -21.39
N GLN A 4 3.26 8.24 -21.79
CA GLN A 4 2.22 7.46 -21.12
C GLN A 4 2.83 6.83 -19.86
N THR A 5 2.47 7.37 -18.70
CA THR A 5 2.76 6.73 -17.41
C THR A 5 1.95 5.43 -17.30
N PRO A 6 2.51 4.34 -16.73
CA PRO A 6 1.86 3.02 -16.61
C PRO A 6 0.54 2.99 -15.82
N ASP A 7 0.12 4.10 -15.26
CA ASP A 7 -1.10 4.26 -14.45
C ASP A 7 -2.37 4.54 -15.31
N GLN A 8 -2.28 4.53 -16.65
CA GLN A 8 -3.37 5.00 -17.50
C GLN A 8 -4.42 3.94 -17.90
N ASP A 9 -4.16 2.65 -17.67
CA ASP A 9 -5.00 1.56 -18.17
C ASP A 9 -5.92 0.91 -17.13
N ILE A 10 -6.15 1.52 -15.96
CA ILE A 10 -7.05 0.96 -14.94
C ILE A 10 -8.47 1.47 -15.16
N PRO A 11 -9.44 0.60 -15.48
CA PRO A 11 -10.82 0.98 -15.80
C PRO A 11 -11.66 1.42 -14.57
N PRO A 12 -12.81 2.10 -14.77
CA PRO A 12 -13.57 2.73 -13.69
C PRO A 12 -14.47 1.76 -12.90
N LEU A 13 -14.57 1.99 -11.71
CA LEU A 13 -15.28 1.81 -10.43
C LEU A 13 -16.58 0.98 -10.36
N GLY A 14 -16.54 -0.02 -9.44
CA GLY A 14 -17.57 -0.90 -8.92
C GLY A 14 -16.88 -2.15 -8.38
N GLU A 15 -17.59 -3.15 -7.89
CA GLU A 15 -17.03 -4.47 -7.54
C GLU A 15 -16.21 -5.05 -8.71
N ALA A 16 -16.71 -4.86 -9.94
CA ALA A 16 -15.99 -5.16 -11.17
C ALA A 16 -14.63 -4.44 -11.32
N HIS A 17 -14.34 -3.36 -10.58
CA HIS A 17 -13.08 -2.64 -10.66
C HIS A 17 -12.01 -3.25 -9.75
N ALA A 18 -12.38 -3.63 -8.53
CA ALA A 18 -11.47 -4.33 -7.64
C ALA A 18 -11.02 -5.65 -8.28
N GLU A 19 -11.95 -6.37 -8.88
CA GLU A 19 -11.68 -7.62 -9.61
C GLU A 19 -10.79 -7.39 -10.83
N ARG A 20 -11.05 -6.36 -11.64
CA ARG A 20 -10.17 -6.01 -12.78
C ARG A 20 -8.80 -5.49 -12.35
N ALA A 21 -8.71 -4.78 -11.23
CA ALA A 21 -7.41 -4.38 -10.67
C ALA A 21 -6.62 -5.61 -10.20
N LYS A 22 -7.29 -6.61 -9.62
CA LYS A 22 -6.70 -7.91 -9.31
C LYS A 22 -6.21 -8.60 -10.59
N GLN A 23 -7.02 -8.60 -11.67
CA GLN A 23 -6.69 -9.23 -12.95
C GLN A 23 -5.58 -8.51 -13.72
N ALA A 24 -5.41 -7.20 -13.58
CA ALA A 24 -4.42 -6.41 -14.33
C ALA A 24 -2.96 -6.87 -14.10
N TRP A 25 -2.68 -7.53 -12.99
CA TRP A 25 -1.35 -7.98 -12.59
C TRP A 25 -1.19 -9.50 -12.65
N GLN A 26 -2.07 -10.19 -13.35
CA GLN A 26 -2.13 -11.65 -13.46
C GLN A 26 -1.39 -12.19 -14.69
N THR A 27 -0.42 -11.45 -15.24
CA THR A 27 0.43 -11.95 -16.33
C THR A 27 1.90 -11.63 -16.07
N PRO A 28 2.84 -12.50 -16.54
CA PRO A 28 4.28 -12.27 -16.42
C PRO A 28 4.72 -10.93 -17.04
N GLU A 29 4.12 -10.58 -18.19
CA GLU A 29 4.47 -9.36 -18.94
C GLU A 29 4.06 -8.11 -18.16
N SER A 30 2.89 -8.12 -17.50
CA SER A 30 2.41 -7.00 -16.70
C SER A 30 3.30 -6.79 -15.46
N ALA A 31 3.71 -7.87 -14.80
CA ALA A 31 4.62 -7.83 -13.65
C ALA A 31 6.02 -7.32 -14.05
N ALA A 32 6.59 -7.83 -15.15
CA ALA A 32 7.88 -7.41 -15.66
C ALA A 32 7.85 -5.92 -16.10
N LYS A 33 6.80 -5.49 -16.80
CA LYS A 33 6.60 -4.09 -17.20
C LYS A 33 6.50 -3.17 -15.97
N TYR A 34 5.78 -3.59 -14.94
CA TYR A 34 5.68 -2.85 -13.69
C TYR A 34 7.03 -2.70 -13.00
N ARG A 35 7.84 -3.78 -12.94
CA ARG A 35 9.18 -3.74 -12.39
C ARG A 35 10.08 -2.75 -13.14
N LEU A 36 10.09 -2.80 -14.47
CA LEU A 36 10.88 -1.88 -15.31
C LEU A 36 10.43 -0.42 -15.11
N SER A 37 9.11 -0.17 -15.12
CA SER A 37 8.55 1.16 -14.91
C SER A 37 8.94 1.76 -13.56
N ARG A 38 9.09 0.93 -12.52
CA ARG A 38 9.49 1.34 -11.17
C ARG A 38 10.89 1.96 -11.15
N HIS A 39 11.81 1.44 -11.94
CA HIS A 39 13.18 1.99 -12.05
C HIS A 39 13.22 3.34 -12.79
N LEU A 40 12.24 3.62 -13.63
CA LEU A 40 12.12 4.86 -14.39
C LEU A 40 11.40 5.99 -13.64
N VAL A 41 10.68 5.67 -12.56
CA VAL A 41 9.92 6.67 -11.78
C VAL A 41 10.84 7.48 -10.88
N ASN A 42 10.51 8.77 -10.79
CA ASN A 42 11.22 9.82 -10.07
C ASN A 42 11.77 9.38 -8.70
N SER A 43 13.07 9.17 -8.65
CA SER A 43 13.82 8.73 -7.48
C SER A 43 13.62 9.64 -6.23
N SER A 44 13.30 10.93 -6.43
CA SER A 44 13.07 11.88 -5.34
C SER A 44 11.74 11.62 -4.59
N ARG A 45 10.70 11.15 -5.31
CA ARG A 45 9.44 10.74 -4.68
C ARG A 45 9.65 9.51 -3.82
N TYR A 46 10.29 8.49 -4.36
CA TYR A 46 10.56 7.25 -3.63
C TYR A 46 11.43 7.49 -2.40
N ARG A 47 12.51 8.29 -2.50
CA ARG A 47 13.32 8.65 -1.33
C ARG A 47 12.52 9.30 -0.19
N ARG A 48 11.53 10.16 -0.52
CA ARG A 48 10.67 10.77 0.51
C ARG A 48 9.69 9.77 1.12
N GLU A 49 9.12 8.88 0.31
CA GLU A 49 8.27 7.79 0.80
C GLU A 49 9.08 6.89 1.75
N ASP A 50 10.25 6.48 1.34
CA ASP A 50 11.14 5.62 2.11
C ASP A 50 11.58 6.29 3.42
N ALA A 51 11.82 7.60 3.42
CA ALA A 51 12.13 8.34 4.65
C ALA A 51 10.98 8.30 5.65
N ILE A 52 9.72 8.49 5.20
CA ILE A 52 8.54 8.41 6.06
C ILE A 52 8.40 7.00 6.65
N ILE A 53 8.54 5.98 5.82
CA ILE A 53 8.42 4.58 6.25
C ILE A 53 9.54 4.24 7.24
N THR A 54 10.79 4.58 6.91
CA THR A 54 11.94 4.33 7.77
C THR A 54 11.79 4.99 9.14
N GLU A 55 11.29 6.22 9.18
CA GLU A 55 11.04 6.92 10.44
C GLU A 55 10.05 6.17 11.34
N TRP A 56 8.96 5.65 10.75
CA TRP A 56 7.97 4.90 11.50
C TRP A 56 8.45 3.49 11.87
N LEU A 57 9.16 2.80 10.97
CA LEU A 57 9.72 1.49 11.24
C LEU A 57 10.75 1.51 12.38
N ARG A 58 11.49 2.61 12.55
CA ARG A 58 12.42 2.77 13.68
C ARG A 58 11.76 2.78 15.07
N ARG A 59 10.43 2.86 15.13
CA ARG A 59 9.65 2.71 16.39
C ARG A 59 9.42 1.24 16.77
N LEU A 60 9.74 0.32 15.88
CA LEU A 60 9.62 -1.12 16.12
C LEU A 60 10.83 -1.64 16.92
N PRO A 61 10.62 -2.73 17.69
CA PRO A 61 11.74 -3.41 18.35
C PRO A 61 12.71 -4.00 17.31
N PRO A 62 13.98 -4.24 17.70
CA PRO A 62 14.92 -4.96 16.86
C PRO A 62 14.36 -6.31 16.37
N GLU A 63 14.71 -6.70 15.16
CA GLU A 63 14.26 -7.95 14.53
C GLU A 63 12.74 -8.09 14.36
N ALA A 64 11.98 -7.01 14.46
CA ALA A 64 10.54 -7.04 14.23
C ALA A 64 10.21 -7.74 12.89
N HIS A 65 9.12 -8.51 12.89
CA HIS A 65 8.65 -9.21 11.69
C HIS A 65 7.59 -8.36 10.99
N ILE A 66 7.85 -8.01 9.75
CA ILE A 66 7.02 -7.11 8.94
C ILE A 66 6.39 -7.89 7.79
N LEU A 67 5.07 -7.75 7.63
CA LEU A 67 4.34 -8.17 6.43
C LEU A 67 4.16 -6.97 5.50
N ASP A 68 4.64 -7.08 4.27
CA ASP A 68 4.41 -6.12 3.18
C ASP A 68 3.35 -6.70 2.23
N LEU A 69 2.15 -6.13 2.20
CA LEU A 69 1.02 -6.65 1.43
C LEU A 69 0.13 -5.49 0.91
N PRO A 70 -0.03 -5.33 -0.41
CA PRO A 70 0.61 -6.08 -1.48
C PRO A 70 2.08 -5.68 -1.67
N CYS A 71 2.98 -6.65 -1.77
CA CYS A 71 4.41 -6.38 -1.95
C CYS A 71 4.79 -6.00 -3.39
N GLY A 72 3.91 -6.30 -4.35
CA GLY A 72 4.19 -6.11 -5.76
C GLY A 72 5.50 -6.79 -6.16
N THR A 73 6.35 -6.06 -6.88
CA THR A 73 7.68 -6.55 -7.30
C THR A 73 8.78 -6.33 -6.25
N GLY A 74 8.44 -6.26 -4.95
CA GLY A 74 9.40 -6.23 -3.85
C GLY A 74 10.04 -4.86 -3.55
N ARG A 75 9.32 -3.74 -3.78
CA ARG A 75 9.87 -2.39 -3.58
C ARG A 75 10.40 -2.13 -2.16
N MET A 76 9.74 -2.68 -1.16
CA MET A 76 10.05 -2.41 0.25
C MET A 76 11.12 -3.34 0.84
N ILE A 77 11.51 -4.39 0.13
CA ILE A 77 12.47 -5.40 0.61
C ILE A 77 13.76 -4.73 1.10
N ASN A 78 14.39 -3.91 0.26
CA ASN A 78 15.67 -3.27 0.60
C ASN A 78 15.55 -2.34 1.81
N ASN A 79 14.46 -1.60 1.92
CA ASN A 79 14.24 -0.68 3.03
C ASN A 79 14.06 -1.45 4.35
N ILE A 80 13.21 -2.48 4.36
CA ILE A 80 12.88 -3.25 5.56
C ILE A 80 14.07 -4.09 6.01
N THR A 81 14.67 -4.86 5.11
CA THR A 81 15.82 -5.73 5.43
C THR A 81 17.08 -4.94 5.77
N GLY A 82 17.29 -3.78 5.14
CA GLY A 82 18.39 -2.87 5.44
C GLY A 82 18.32 -2.24 6.84
N LEU A 83 17.14 -2.24 7.46
CA LEU A 83 16.94 -1.86 8.87
C LEU A 83 17.10 -3.03 9.86
N GLY A 84 17.41 -4.24 9.37
CA GLY A 84 17.58 -5.43 10.20
C GLY A 84 16.27 -6.19 10.51
N PHE A 85 15.14 -5.77 9.96
CA PHE A 85 13.84 -6.40 10.20
C PHE A 85 13.65 -7.67 9.37
N LYS A 86 12.87 -8.63 9.91
CA LYS A 86 12.38 -9.79 9.18
C LYS A 86 11.27 -9.37 8.22
N TYR A 87 11.32 -9.85 7.00
CA TYR A 87 10.40 -9.50 5.93
C TYR A 87 9.62 -10.71 5.44
N THR A 88 8.30 -10.57 5.37
CA THR A 88 7.43 -11.46 4.59
C THR A 88 6.69 -10.62 3.56
N GLY A 89 6.76 -11.02 2.29
CA GLY A 89 6.01 -10.38 1.20
C GLY A 89 4.73 -11.16 0.89
N GLY A 90 3.64 -10.45 0.67
CA GLY A 90 2.40 -11.04 0.17
C GLY A 90 1.87 -10.28 -1.04
N ASP A 91 1.26 -10.98 -1.97
CA ASP A 91 0.53 -10.37 -3.09
C ASP A 91 -0.55 -11.35 -3.57
N ILE A 92 -1.60 -10.84 -4.21
CA ILE A 92 -2.63 -11.68 -4.82
C ILE A 92 -2.16 -12.26 -6.16
N SER A 93 -1.09 -11.72 -6.74
CA SER A 93 -0.50 -12.14 -8.01
C SER A 93 0.77 -12.94 -7.77
N SER A 94 0.75 -14.22 -8.14
CA SER A 94 1.95 -15.08 -8.12
C SER A 94 3.07 -14.51 -9.02
N PHE A 95 2.74 -13.85 -10.13
CA PHE A 95 3.71 -13.21 -11.02
C PHE A 95 4.43 -12.03 -10.36
N MET A 96 3.71 -11.23 -9.53
CA MET A 96 4.33 -10.19 -8.73
C MET A 96 5.29 -10.78 -7.69
N ILE A 97 4.88 -11.86 -7.06
CA ILE A 97 5.71 -12.59 -6.10
C ILE A 97 7.00 -13.12 -6.75
N GLU A 98 6.91 -13.68 -7.95
CA GLU A 98 8.10 -14.17 -8.67
C GLU A 98 9.09 -13.03 -8.98
N GLU A 99 8.61 -11.85 -9.34
CA GLU A 99 9.47 -10.68 -9.51
C GLU A 99 10.06 -10.19 -8.16
N ALA A 100 9.28 -10.25 -7.08
CA ALA A 100 9.75 -9.88 -5.74
C ALA A 100 10.84 -10.85 -5.21
N LYS A 101 10.72 -12.13 -5.51
CA LYS A 101 11.75 -13.14 -5.16
C LYS A 101 13.11 -12.82 -5.80
N LYS A 102 13.13 -12.29 -7.03
CA LYS A 102 14.38 -11.84 -7.69
C LYS A 102 15.04 -10.70 -6.92
N GLU A 103 14.23 -9.76 -6.39
CA GLU A 103 14.72 -8.64 -5.57
C GLU A 103 15.23 -9.11 -4.19
N ALA A 104 14.70 -10.22 -3.69
CA ALA A 104 15.04 -10.81 -2.39
C ALA A 104 16.34 -11.64 -2.41
N THR A 105 16.89 -11.94 -3.57
CA THR A 105 18.08 -12.78 -3.71
C THR A 105 19.24 -12.23 -2.86
N GLY A 106 19.85 -13.11 -2.04
CA GLY A 106 20.97 -12.77 -1.16
C GLY A 106 20.59 -11.97 0.09
N LYS A 107 19.30 -11.89 0.47
CA LYS A 107 18.85 -11.17 1.66
C LYS A 107 18.41 -12.15 2.76
N PRO A 108 19.23 -12.35 3.80
CA PRO A 108 18.99 -13.37 4.83
C PRO A 108 17.74 -13.08 5.67
N ASN A 109 17.34 -11.81 5.79
CA ASN A 109 16.17 -11.41 6.60
C ASN A 109 14.83 -11.58 5.87
N VAL A 110 14.81 -12.04 4.61
CA VAL A 110 13.57 -12.40 3.93
C VAL A 110 13.14 -13.79 4.38
N VAL A 111 12.03 -13.83 5.12
CA VAL A 111 11.44 -15.07 5.66
C VAL A 111 10.72 -15.85 4.56
N GLY A 112 10.01 -15.15 3.66
CA GLY A 112 9.30 -15.80 2.56
C GLY A 112 8.29 -14.92 1.87
N PHE A 113 7.53 -15.56 0.96
CA PHE A 113 6.46 -14.95 0.19
C PHE A 113 5.21 -15.82 0.24
N VAL A 114 4.04 -15.18 0.18
CA VAL A 114 2.75 -15.85 0.21
C VAL A 114 1.78 -15.21 -0.80
N GLU A 115 1.05 -16.03 -1.50
CA GLU A 115 -0.09 -15.57 -2.28
C GLU A 115 -1.27 -15.34 -1.34
N ALA A 116 -1.75 -14.09 -1.22
CA ALA A 116 -2.75 -13.73 -0.23
C ALA A 116 -3.62 -12.55 -0.69
N ASP A 117 -4.90 -12.62 -0.35
CA ASP A 117 -5.83 -11.49 -0.46
C ASP A 117 -5.88 -10.73 0.87
N LEU A 118 -5.72 -9.40 0.81
CA LEU A 118 -5.75 -8.54 1.99
C LEU A 118 -7.13 -8.55 2.71
N GLU A 119 -8.18 -8.97 2.04
CA GLU A 119 -9.51 -9.12 2.66
C GLU A 119 -9.64 -10.41 3.50
N LYS A 120 -8.71 -11.39 3.32
CA LYS A 120 -8.69 -12.65 4.07
C LYS A 120 -7.26 -13.21 4.12
N LEU A 121 -6.55 -12.93 5.18
CA LEU A 121 -5.14 -13.29 5.33
C LEU A 121 -4.96 -14.71 5.90
N PRO A 122 -4.09 -15.54 5.29
CA PRO A 122 -3.87 -16.91 5.73
C PRO A 122 -2.89 -17.00 6.92
N PHE A 123 -2.96 -16.03 7.83
CA PHE A 123 -2.09 -15.97 9.00
C PHE A 123 -2.89 -15.99 10.30
N PRO A 124 -2.37 -16.58 11.38
CA PRO A 124 -2.94 -16.45 12.70
C PRO A 124 -2.96 -15.00 13.20
N ASP A 125 -3.77 -14.74 14.23
CA ASP A 125 -3.79 -13.46 14.91
C ASP A 125 -2.40 -13.12 15.48
N ASN A 126 -2.03 -11.84 15.43
CA ASN A 126 -0.78 -11.32 15.99
C ASN A 126 0.50 -12.02 15.46
N SER A 127 0.50 -12.40 14.18
CA SER A 127 1.67 -13.04 13.53
C SER A 127 2.82 -12.07 13.27
N PHE A 128 2.53 -10.79 13.06
CA PHE A 128 3.50 -9.76 12.65
C PHE A 128 3.53 -8.59 13.62
N ASP A 129 4.68 -7.96 13.78
CA ASP A 129 4.81 -6.74 14.60
C ASP A 129 4.27 -5.51 13.87
N CYS A 130 4.36 -5.53 12.55
CA CYS A 130 3.86 -4.49 11.67
C CYS A 130 3.37 -5.07 10.35
N ILE A 131 2.32 -4.47 9.80
CA ILE A 131 1.89 -4.70 8.41
C ILE A 131 1.99 -3.40 7.62
N ILE A 132 2.48 -3.48 6.39
CA ILE A 132 2.56 -2.35 5.45
C ILE A 132 1.55 -2.59 4.34
N ILE A 133 0.61 -1.65 4.16
CA ILE A 133 -0.42 -1.68 3.12
C ILE A 133 -0.17 -0.51 2.17
N TRP A 134 0.58 -0.78 1.08
CA TRP A 134 1.06 0.29 0.22
C TRP A 134 0.39 0.28 -1.14
N ARG A 135 -0.12 1.46 -1.55
CA ARG A 135 -0.70 1.71 -2.89
C ARG A 135 -1.90 0.85 -3.29
N ILE A 136 -2.68 0.36 -2.33
CA ILE A 136 -3.88 -0.43 -2.60
C ILE A 136 -5.16 0.27 -2.13
N LEU A 137 -5.13 0.94 -0.96
CA LEU A 137 -6.35 1.43 -0.30
C LEU A 137 -7.13 2.43 -1.16
N HIS A 138 -6.43 3.28 -1.91
CA HIS A 138 -7.06 4.27 -2.79
C HIS A 138 -7.72 3.67 -4.03
N HIS A 139 -7.46 2.41 -4.36
CA HIS A 139 -8.16 1.68 -5.42
C HIS A 139 -9.50 1.13 -4.95
N GLN A 140 -9.73 1.04 -3.64
CA GLN A 140 -10.97 0.51 -3.08
C GLN A 140 -11.99 1.63 -2.89
N ALA A 141 -13.03 1.63 -3.73
CA ALA A 141 -14.08 2.64 -3.68
C ALA A 141 -15.07 2.40 -2.53
N ASP A 142 -15.40 1.13 -2.26
CA ASP A 142 -16.32 0.73 -1.20
C ASP A 142 -15.63 0.82 0.18
N PRO A 143 -16.17 1.60 1.12
CA PRO A 143 -15.64 1.67 2.48
C PRO A 143 -15.66 0.31 3.20
N ARG A 144 -16.66 -0.55 2.91
CA ARG A 144 -16.75 -1.87 3.54
C ARG A 144 -15.58 -2.78 3.15
N VAL A 145 -15.11 -2.68 1.90
CA VAL A 145 -13.90 -3.40 1.46
C VAL A 145 -12.68 -2.89 2.21
N ARG A 146 -12.53 -1.56 2.35
CA ARG A 146 -11.41 -0.98 3.11
C ARG A 146 -11.44 -1.36 4.59
N GLU A 147 -12.63 -1.37 5.21
CA GLU A 147 -12.81 -1.81 6.61
C GLU A 147 -12.45 -3.29 6.77
N ARG A 148 -12.84 -4.19 5.84
CA ARG A 148 -12.41 -5.60 5.88
C ARG A 148 -10.89 -5.73 5.78
N MET A 149 -10.25 -5.01 4.85
CA MET A 149 -8.80 -5.00 4.72
C MET A 149 -8.11 -4.52 5.99
N LEU A 150 -8.62 -3.45 6.61
CA LEU A 150 -8.09 -2.90 7.86
C LEU A 150 -8.32 -3.83 9.04
N ALA A 151 -9.48 -4.51 9.11
CA ALA A 151 -9.78 -5.47 10.15
C ALA A 151 -8.85 -6.71 10.08
N GLU A 152 -8.58 -7.22 8.89
CA GLU A 152 -7.62 -8.32 8.70
C GLU A 152 -6.19 -7.87 9.06
N ALA A 153 -5.80 -6.65 8.68
CA ALA A 153 -4.53 -6.08 9.09
C ALA A 153 -4.43 -5.95 10.63
N ALA A 154 -5.50 -5.48 11.28
CA ALA A 154 -5.57 -5.39 12.74
C ALA A 154 -5.51 -6.78 13.40
N ARG A 155 -6.14 -7.79 12.80
CA ARG A 155 -6.13 -9.15 13.32
C ARG A 155 -4.72 -9.75 13.32
N VAL A 156 -4.00 -9.65 12.19
CA VAL A 156 -2.70 -10.31 12.03
C VAL A 156 -1.54 -9.52 12.61
N THR A 157 -1.69 -8.20 12.85
CA THR A 157 -0.64 -7.41 13.48
C THR A 157 -0.70 -7.48 15.00
N ARG A 158 0.47 -7.37 15.66
CA ARG A 158 0.59 -7.16 17.11
C ARG A 158 0.35 -5.70 17.46
N ARG A 159 0.82 -4.77 16.63
CA ARG A 159 0.77 -3.36 17.00
C ARG A 159 0.55 -2.39 15.86
N TRP A 160 1.37 -2.40 14.81
CA TRP A 160 1.42 -1.31 13.85
C TRP A 160 0.88 -1.68 12.47
N VAL A 161 0.15 -0.75 11.85
CA VAL A 161 -0.24 -0.81 10.45
C VAL A 161 0.17 0.50 9.77
N LEU A 162 1.00 0.40 8.75
CA LEU A 162 1.41 1.52 7.91
C LEU A 162 0.63 1.46 6.60
N ILE A 163 -0.04 2.54 6.23
CA ILE A 163 -0.82 2.58 5.00
C ILE A 163 -0.52 3.80 4.14
N SER A 164 -0.72 3.66 2.85
CA SER A 164 -0.79 4.81 1.95
C SER A 164 -2.20 5.02 1.42
N PHE A 165 -2.62 6.27 1.28
CA PHE A 165 -3.92 6.65 0.76
C PHE A 165 -3.85 7.95 -0.06
N HIS A 166 -4.89 8.21 -0.83
CA HIS A 166 -5.05 9.49 -1.52
C HIS A 166 -5.88 10.44 -0.67
N HIS A 167 -5.31 11.59 -0.35
CA HIS A 167 -5.98 12.60 0.47
C HIS A 167 -6.82 13.54 -0.38
N LEU A 168 -8.10 13.72 0.00
CA LEU A 168 -9.06 14.54 -0.73
C LEU A 168 -8.69 16.02 -0.72
N LEU A 169 -8.23 16.54 0.42
CA LEU A 169 -7.90 17.96 0.60
C LEU A 169 -6.44 18.24 0.17
N SER A 170 -6.14 18.06 -1.12
CA SER A 170 -4.84 18.40 -1.70
C SER A 170 -5.03 19.14 -3.02
N ALA A 171 -4.08 20.03 -3.34
CA ALA A 171 -4.11 20.79 -4.61
C ALA A 171 -4.16 19.85 -5.83
N THR A 172 -3.46 18.70 -5.75
CA THR A 172 -3.51 17.68 -6.80
C THR A 172 -4.88 17.02 -6.91
N ALA A 173 -5.56 16.74 -5.78
CA ALA A 173 -6.91 16.18 -5.80
C ALA A 173 -7.91 17.18 -6.37
N PHE A 174 -7.81 18.46 -5.98
CA PHE A 174 -8.64 19.54 -6.51
C PHE A 174 -8.45 19.72 -8.01
N ARG A 175 -7.21 19.78 -8.49
CA ARG A 175 -6.92 19.84 -9.94
C ARG A 175 -7.51 18.64 -10.69
N LYS A 176 -7.36 17.44 -10.15
CA LYS A 176 -7.95 16.23 -10.74
C LYS A 176 -9.48 16.29 -10.76
N PHE A 177 -10.10 16.82 -9.70
CA PHE A 177 -11.55 17.03 -9.66
C PHE A 177 -12.01 17.96 -10.79
N ILE A 178 -11.35 19.11 -10.98
CA ILE A 178 -11.66 20.04 -12.10
C ILE A 178 -11.47 19.32 -13.46
N GLN A 179 -10.37 18.62 -13.64
CA GLN A 179 -10.10 17.89 -14.89
C GLN A 179 -11.19 16.84 -15.20
N ARG A 180 -11.71 16.18 -14.17
CA ARG A 180 -12.82 15.23 -14.32
C ARG A 180 -14.12 15.94 -14.71
N THR A 181 -14.46 17.02 -14.00
CA THR A 181 -15.75 17.71 -14.16
C THR A 181 -15.81 18.50 -15.47
N CYS A 182 -14.73 19.18 -15.82
CA CYS A 182 -14.70 20.05 -17.00
C CYS A 182 -14.24 19.35 -18.28
N PHE A 183 -13.44 18.28 -18.17
CA PHE A 183 -12.79 17.64 -19.32
C PHE A 183 -13.07 16.14 -19.43
N GLY A 184 -13.97 15.58 -18.61
CA GLY A 184 -14.36 14.15 -18.67
C GLY A 184 -13.23 13.15 -18.42
N ARG A 185 -12.06 13.58 -17.92
CA ARG A 185 -10.91 12.69 -17.70
C ARG A 185 -11.20 11.70 -16.58
N ARG A 186 -11.00 10.42 -16.86
CA ARG A 186 -11.10 9.35 -15.86
C ARG A 186 -10.00 9.50 -14.81
N GLN A 187 -10.31 9.16 -13.57
CA GLN A 187 -9.36 9.19 -12.46
C GLN A 187 -9.19 7.80 -11.86
N ASN A 188 -7.94 7.44 -11.64
CA ASN A 188 -7.59 6.25 -10.88
C ASN A 188 -7.58 6.59 -9.39
N GLY A 189 -8.34 5.83 -8.60
CA GLY A 189 -8.39 5.94 -7.15
C GLY A 189 -9.44 6.91 -6.60
N ARG A 190 -9.88 6.63 -5.38
CA ARG A 190 -10.82 7.44 -4.59
C ARG A 190 -10.07 8.13 -3.45
N PRO A 191 -9.87 9.45 -3.51
CA PRO A 191 -9.31 10.16 -2.37
C PRO A 191 -10.32 10.18 -1.22
N ILE A 192 -9.81 10.05 0.00
CA ILE A 192 -10.57 10.15 1.25
C ILE A 192 -9.93 11.17 2.17
N THR A 193 -10.66 11.67 3.15
CA THR A 193 -10.09 12.52 4.19
C THR A 193 -9.41 11.66 5.28
N HIS A 194 -8.46 12.21 6.02
CA HIS A 194 -7.85 11.51 7.15
C HIS A 194 -8.87 11.24 8.26
N TRP A 195 -9.90 12.08 8.44
CA TRP A 195 -11.00 11.80 9.40
C TRP A 195 -11.82 10.58 9.00
N ARG A 196 -12.12 10.43 7.70
CA ARG A 196 -12.81 9.24 7.20
C ARG A 196 -11.98 8.00 7.40
N LEU A 197 -10.68 8.07 7.07
CA LEU A 197 -9.74 6.99 7.33
C LEU A 197 -9.69 6.63 8.82
N GLY A 198 -9.66 7.63 9.71
CA GLY A 198 -9.68 7.43 11.16
C GLY A 198 -10.90 6.64 11.62
N ARG A 199 -12.10 7.01 11.15
CA ARG A 199 -13.34 6.27 11.46
C ARG A 199 -13.33 4.83 10.93
N GLU A 200 -12.92 4.63 9.67
CA GLU A 200 -12.82 3.29 9.08
C GLU A 200 -11.79 2.43 9.86
N ALA A 201 -10.71 3.02 10.32
CA ALA A 201 -9.72 2.37 11.17
C ALA A 201 -10.29 1.99 12.55
N GLU A 202 -11.03 2.90 13.20
CA GLU A 202 -11.67 2.64 14.51
C GLU A 202 -12.68 1.49 14.44
N HIS A 203 -13.53 1.45 13.40
CA HIS A 203 -14.45 0.33 13.16
C HIS A 203 -13.71 -1.00 12.95
N SER A 204 -12.46 -0.93 12.50
CA SER A 204 -11.61 -2.10 12.24
C SER A 204 -10.68 -2.47 13.40
N GLY A 205 -10.83 -1.86 14.57
CA GLY A 205 -9.98 -2.13 15.75
C GLY A 205 -8.60 -1.48 15.69
N LEU A 206 -8.45 -0.42 14.91
CA LEU A 206 -7.23 0.37 14.79
C LEU A 206 -7.46 1.81 15.23
N ARG A 207 -6.43 2.48 15.71
CA ARG A 207 -6.43 3.91 16.05
C ARG A 207 -5.47 4.66 15.13
N LEU A 208 -5.92 5.75 14.54
CA LEU A 208 -5.05 6.64 13.76
C LEU A 208 -4.12 7.41 14.69
N VAL A 209 -2.81 7.21 14.55
CA VAL A 209 -1.77 7.83 15.37
C VAL A 209 -1.20 9.07 14.68
N GLU A 210 -0.83 8.94 13.42
CA GLU A 210 -0.13 9.99 12.69
C GLU A 210 -0.46 9.93 11.19
N THR A 211 -0.46 11.09 10.54
CA THR A 211 -0.54 11.18 9.08
C THR A 211 0.53 12.09 8.52
N LYS A 212 1.13 11.71 7.40
CA LYS A 212 2.13 12.50 6.65
C LYS A 212 1.77 12.60 5.19
N GLY A 213 1.76 13.80 4.65
CA GLY A 213 1.67 14.04 3.21
C GLY A 213 3.07 14.08 2.59
N LEU A 214 3.24 13.48 1.42
CA LEU A 214 4.51 13.54 0.68
C LEU A 214 4.97 14.99 0.43
N ARG A 215 4.02 15.86 0.12
CA ARG A 215 4.10 17.33 0.20
C ARG A 215 2.78 17.78 0.79
N LYS A 216 2.80 18.29 2.04
CA LYS A 216 1.60 18.64 2.78
C LYS A 216 0.68 19.54 1.95
N TYR A 217 -0.59 19.13 1.81
CA TYR A 217 -1.65 19.79 1.02
C TYR A 217 -1.38 20.00 -0.49
N VAL A 218 -0.21 19.64 -1.01
CA VAL A 218 0.10 19.71 -2.45
C VAL A 218 -0.09 18.33 -3.10
N SER A 219 0.53 17.29 -2.54
CA SER A 219 0.46 15.94 -3.07
C SER A 219 -0.81 15.23 -2.63
N ILE A 220 -1.40 14.44 -3.53
CA ILE A 220 -2.49 13.53 -3.22
C ILE A 220 -2.04 12.35 -2.36
N ASN A 221 -0.75 11.98 -2.42
CA ASN A 221 -0.21 10.82 -1.70
C ASN A 221 0.05 11.17 -0.24
N TRP A 222 -0.68 10.52 0.63
CA TRP A 222 -0.58 10.60 2.08
C TRP A 222 -0.38 9.22 2.68
N TYR A 223 0.16 9.22 3.87
CA TYR A 223 0.54 8.03 4.62
C TYR A 223 -0.04 8.15 6.01
N ALA A 224 -0.42 7.01 6.59
CA ALA A 224 -0.92 6.95 7.94
C ALA A 224 -0.24 5.82 8.71
N LEU A 225 0.07 6.12 9.96
CA LEU A 225 0.47 5.17 10.98
C LEU A 225 -0.75 4.89 11.84
N LEU A 226 -1.16 3.63 11.88
CA LEU A 226 -2.24 3.15 12.71
C LEU A 226 -1.68 2.22 13.79
N GLU A 227 -2.28 2.23 14.95
CA GLU A 227 -1.95 1.34 16.06
C GLU A 227 -3.15 0.46 16.39
N LYS A 228 -2.90 -0.82 16.62
CA LYS A 228 -3.93 -1.75 17.07
C LYS A 228 -4.50 -1.27 18.41
N ALA A 229 -5.79 -1.09 18.47
CA ALA A 229 -6.46 -0.74 19.71
C ALA A 229 -6.25 -1.88 20.73
N GLY A 230 -5.73 -1.55 21.90
CA GLY A 230 -5.61 -2.53 22.99
C GLY A 230 -6.99 -3.10 23.32
N ARG A 231 -7.10 -4.41 23.58
CA ARG A 231 -8.29 -4.95 24.20
C ARG A 231 -8.46 -4.23 25.55
N LYS A 232 -9.59 -3.50 25.70
CA LYS A 232 -10.01 -2.99 27.01
C LYS A 232 -10.34 -4.15 27.94
#